data_9b7126d2a7d276f6472378ca7511c523
#
_entry.id   9b7126d2a7d276f6472378ca7511c523
#
_cell.length_a   1.000
_cell.length_b   1.000
_cell.length_c   1.000
_cell.angle_alpha   90.00
_cell.angle_beta   90.00
_cell.angle_gamma   90.00
#
_symmetry.space_group_name_H-M   'P 1'
#
loop_
_entity.id
_entity.type
_entity.pdbx_description
1 polymer ?
#
loop_
_entity_poly.entity_id
_entity_poly.type
_entity_poly.pdbx_seq_one_letter_code
_entity_poly.pdbx_strand_id
1 'polypeptide(L)'
;MPGLFHKARHSSNADAAVHGQPRQNGVRLALPFLPEENLSVRLALFDLDNTLLAGDSDHAWGDWLCRRGILDEATYKARNDEYYEDYLAGRLDINAYLNFCLAVLGQYDKDQLDTWHREFMAECIEPIILAKGEALLAEHRAAGDKLVIITATNRFVTAPIAARLGVDTLLATECEMQDGQYTGRTTDIPCFREGKVTRLDRWLLESGVSLDGSTFYSDSRNDLPLLEQVDHPVAVDPCPELRAIAEARGWPVISLRG
;
A
#
# COMPACT_ATOMS: atom_id res chain seq x y z
N MET A 1 -42.71 -48.00 3.00
CA MET A 1 -43.74 -48.78 3.74
C MET A 1 -43.75 -48.26 5.16
N PRO A 2 -44.92 -48.13 5.72
CA PRO A 2 -45.63 -46.87 6.01
C PRO A 2 -45.93 -46.79 7.51
N GLY A 3 -46.43 -45.72 7.96
CA GLY A 3 -47.77 -45.35 8.27
C GLY A 3 -47.74 -44.27 9.36
N LEU A 4 -48.47 -43.25 9.23
CA LEU A 4 -49.92 -43.00 9.26
C LEU A 4 -50.50 -42.73 10.66
N PHE A 5 -51.06 -41.49 10.79
CA PHE A 5 -52.31 -41.08 11.44
C PHE A 5 -52.33 -41.03 12.98
N HIS A 6 -52.97 -40.03 13.63
CA HIS A 6 -54.30 -39.39 13.56
C HIS A 6 -54.32 -38.15 14.48
N LYS A 7 -54.85 -37.02 14.09
CA LYS A 7 -56.21 -36.40 14.27
C LYS A 7 -56.87 -36.54 15.65
N ALA A 8 -57.23 -35.35 16.26
CA ALA A 8 -58.58 -34.84 16.46
C ALA A 8 -58.58 -33.75 17.55
N ARG A 9 -59.04 -32.51 17.30
CA ARG A 9 -60.36 -31.88 17.47
C ARG A 9 -60.94 -31.90 18.89
N HIS A 10 -61.18 -30.72 19.45
CA HIS A 10 -62.48 -30.04 19.78
C HIS A 10 -62.19 -28.93 20.78
N SER A 11 -62.47 -27.70 20.50
CA SER A 11 -63.67 -26.84 20.65
C SER A 11 -64.22 -26.71 22.05
N SER A 12 -64.25 -25.48 22.61
CA SER A 12 -65.47 -24.76 22.86
C SER A 12 -65.24 -23.47 23.65
N ASN A 13 -66.00 -22.50 23.24
CA ASN A 13 -66.38 -21.20 23.78
C ASN A 13 -66.49 -21.06 25.28
N ALA A 14 -66.22 -19.84 25.80
CA ALA A 14 -67.23 -18.99 26.40
C ALA A 14 -66.61 -17.63 26.87
N ASP A 15 -67.25 -16.61 26.34
CA ASP A 15 -67.57 -15.26 26.84
C ASP A 15 -66.98 -14.78 28.21
N ALA A 16 -66.45 -13.55 28.29
CA ALA A 16 -67.15 -12.36 28.74
C ALA A 16 -66.22 -11.25 29.26
N ALA A 17 -66.62 -10.04 28.91
CA ALA A 17 -66.50 -8.78 29.65
C ALA A 17 -65.24 -7.90 29.47
N VAL A 18 -65.38 -6.97 28.60
CA VAL A 18 -65.30 -5.49 28.68
C VAL A 18 -64.62 -4.95 29.94
N HIS A 19 -63.46 -4.34 29.79
CA HIS A 19 -63.17 -3.09 30.48
C HIS A 19 -62.16 -2.30 29.61
N GLY A 20 -62.64 -1.13 29.19
CA GLY A 20 -61.86 -0.17 28.42
C GLY A 20 -60.79 0.50 29.25
N GLN A 21 -59.65 0.66 28.67
CA GLN A 21 -58.64 1.66 29.10
C GLN A 21 -58.24 2.52 27.89
N PRO A 22 -57.89 3.79 28.13
CA PRO A 22 -57.75 4.81 27.09
C PRO A 22 -56.50 4.62 26.28
N ARG A 23 -56.66 4.81 24.97
CA ARG A 23 -55.55 4.88 24.00
C ARG A 23 -54.70 6.11 24.33
N GLN A 24 -53.50 5.92 24.84
CA GLN A 24 -52.45 6.92 24.84
C GLN A 24 -51.90 7.04 23.39
N ASN A 25 -52.27 8.15 22.74
CA ASN A 25 -51.65 8.60 21.52
C ASN A 25 -50.20 9.01 21.83
N GLY A 26 -49.26 8.05 21.80
CA GLY A 26 -47.85 8.33 21.74
C GLY A 26 -47.46 8.85 20.37
N VAL A 27 -47.34 10.16 20.23
CA VAL A 27 -46.67 10.79 19.09
C VAL A 27 -45.22 10.31 19.13
N ARG A 28 -44.89 9.33 18.31
CA ARG A 28 -43.50 9.02 18.01
C ARG A 28 -42.95 10.18 17.20
N LEU A 29 -42.24 11.08 17.87
CA LEU A 29 -41.31 12.02 17.22
C LEU A 29 -40.30 11.16 16.44
N ALA A 30 -40.48 11.06 15.13
CA ALA A 30 -39.43 10.59 14.26
C ALA A 30 -38.30 11.62 14.35
N LEU A 31 -37.21 11.24 15.00
CA LEU A 31 -35.95 11.97 14.91
C LEU A 31 -35.60 12.07 13.44
N PRO A 32 -35.24 13.26 12.92
CA PRO A 32 -34.78 13.38 11.55
C PRO A 32 -33.61 12.42 11.36
N PHE A 33 -33.72 11.57 10.36
CA PHE A 33 -32.60 10.77 9.85
C PHE A 33 -31.58 11.81 9.34
N LEU A 34 -30.63 12.18 10.17
CA LEU A 34 -29.44 12.85 9.69
C LEU A 34 -28.78 11.85 8.75
N PRO A 35 -28.52 12.21 7.48
CA PRO A 35 -27.72 11.35 6.63
C PRO A 35 -26.40 11.15 7.41
N GLU A 36 -26.03 9.90 7.68
CA GLU A 36 -24.64 9.58 8.00
C GLU A 36 -23.83 10.20 6.87
N GLU A 37 -23.16 11.31 7.15
CA GLU A 37 -22.09 11.78 6.29
C GLU A 37 -21.17 10.58 6.17
N ASN A 38 -21.23 9.92 5.05
CA ASN A 38 -20.31 8.87 4.68
C ASN A 38 -18.97 9.61 4.53
N LEU A 39 -18.27 9.80 5.65
CA LEU A 39 -16.90 10.32 5.69
C LEU A 39 -16.08 9.27 4.95
N SER A 40 -16.05 9.39 3.62
CA SER A 40 -15.17 8.57 2.80
C SER A 40 -13.76 8.82 3.31
N VAL A 41 -13.14 7.78 3.84
CA VAL A 41 -11.76 7.84 4.34
C VAL A 41 -10.88 8.26 3.17
N ARG A 42 -10.26 9.43 3.26
CA ARG A 42 -9.33 9.91 2.22
C ARG A 42 -8.07 9.07 2.24
N LEU A 43 -7.42 8.97 1.08
CA LEU A 43 -6.16 8.27 0.92
C LEU A 43 -5.00 9.27 0.88
N ALA A 44 -3.96 8.98 1.66
CA ALA A 44 -2.64 9.55 1.50
C ALA A 44 -1.71 8.45 0.98
N LEU A 45 -1.37 8.56 -0.29
CA LEU A 45 -0.53 7.63 -1.03
C LEU A 45 0.91 8.16 -1.04
N PHE A 46 1.86 7.28 -0.84
CA PHE A 46 3.28 7.64 -0.82
C PHE A 46 4.08 6.66 -1.68
N ASP A 47 4.92 7.16 -2.57
CA ASP A 47 6.07 6.41 -2.99
C ASP A 47 7.05 6.26 -1.82
N LEU A 48 7.97 5.31 -1.90
CA LEU A 48 8.87 5.00 -0.79
C LEU A 48 10.27 5.53 -1.02
N ASP A 49 10.93 5.00 -2.05
CA ASP A 49 12.35 5.24 -2.32
C ASP A 49 12.55 6.68 -2.84
N ASN A 50 13.53 7.40 -2.27
CA ASN A 50 13.75 8.82 -2.52
C ASN A 50 12.59 9.77 -2.16
N THR A 51 11.44 9.26 -1.70
CA THR A 51 10.28 10.02 -1.23
C THR A 51 10.19 10.04 0.30
N LEU A 52 9.96 8.89 0.96
CA LEU A 52 9.98 8.74 2.43
C LEU A 52 11.36 8.35 2.96
N LEU A 53 12.20 7.81 2.09
CA LEU A 53 13.59 7.46 2.34
C LEU A 53 14.52 8.44 1.59
N ALA A 54 15.68 8.74 2.18
CA ALA A 54 16.74 9.52 1.52
C ALA A 54 17.63 8.65 0.60
N GLY A 55 17.05 7.62 -0.03
CA GLY A 55 17.76 6.69 -0.91
C GLY A 55 16.83 5.63 -1.47
N ASP A 56 17.41 4.70 -2.24
CA ASP A 56 16.73 3.57 -2.86
C ASP A 56 16.98 2.30 -2.06
N SER A 57 15.92 1.70 -1.52
CA SER A 57 16.00 0.55 -0.63
C SER A 57 16.37 -0.75 -1.36
N ASP A 58 15.97 -0.89 -2.64
CA ASP A 58 16.28 -2.10 -3.42
C ASP A 58 17.75 -2.11 -3.85
N HIS A 59 18.24 -0.96 -4.33
CA HIS A 59 19.65 -0.78 -4.63
C HIS A 59 20.53 -0.98 -3.37
N ALA A 60 20.14 -0.38 -2.25
CA ALA A 60 20.84 -0.52 -0.98
C ALA A 60 20.87 -1.96 -0.46
N TRP A 61 19.81 -2.76 -0.68
CA TRP A 61 19.79 -4.18 -0.33
C TRP A 61 20.86 -4.96 -1.08
N GLY A 62 20.98 -4.77 -2.39
CA GLY A 62 22.03 -5.38 -3.19
C GLY A 62 23.45 -5.00 -2.74
N ASP A 63 23.68 -3.72 -2.48
CA ASP A 63 24.95 -3.22 -1.96
C ASP A 63 25.28 -3.80 -0.58
N TRP A 64 24.28 -3.95 0.30
CA TRP A 64 24.45 -4.56 1.61
C TRP A 64 24.87 -6.03 1.50
N LEU A 65 24.23 -6.80 0.60
CA LEU A 65 24.58 -8.19 0.34
C LEU A 65 26.04 -8.33 -0.18
N CYS A 66 26.47 -7.41 -1.04
CA CYS A 66 27.85 -7.36 -1.53
C CYS A 66 28.84 -7.09 -0.39
N ARG A 67 28.59 -6.08 0.44
CA ARG A 67 29.44 -5.76 1.60
C ARG A 67 29.56 -6.91 2.59
N ARG A 68 28.57 -7.77 2.69
CA ARG A 68 28.56 -8.98 3.54
C ARG A 68 29.22 -10.18 2.87
N GLY A 69 29.67 -10.05 1.61
CA GLY A 69 30.27 -11.14 0.85
C GLY A 69 29.29 -12.25 0.47
N ILE A 70 27.98 -11.95 0.50
CA ILE A 70 26.90 -12.88 0.11
C ILE A 70 26.81 -12.92 -1.41
N LEU A 71 26.98 -11.78 -2.07
CA LEU A 71 27.07 -11.63 -3.51
C LEU A 71 28.46 -11.17 -3.93
N ASP A 72 28.89 -11.57 -5.13
CA ASP A 72 30.15 -11.08 -5.72
C ASP A 72 30.01 -9.60 -6.08
N GLU A 73 30.77 -8.75 -5.39
CA GLU A 73 30.67 -7.30 -5.54
C GLU A 73 30.98 -6.83 -6.96
N ALA A 74 32.00 -7.44 -7.61
CA ALA A 74 32.45 -6.96 -8.92
C ALA A 74 31.37 -7.13 -10.01
N THR A 75 30.65 -8.26 -9.95
CA THR A 75 29.63 -8.57 -10.96
C THR A 75 28.26 -8.01 -10.58
N TYR A 76 27.88 -8.11 -9.31
CA TYR A 76 26.54 -7.69 -8.89
C TYR A 76 26.42 -6.17 -8.85
N LYS A 77 27.38 -5.47 -8.25
CA LYS A 77 27.33 -4.01 -8.12
C LYS A 77 27.31 -3.32 -9.49
N ALA A 78 28.19 -3.72 -10.41
CA ALA A 78 28.19 -3.14 -11.74
C ALA A 78 26.81 -3.28 -12.43
N ARG A 79 26.17 -4.44 -12.29
CA ARG A 79 24.85 -4.67 -12.88
C ARG A 79 23.75 -3.92 -12.18
N ASN A 80 23.80 -3.82 -10.85
CA ASN A 80 22.84 -3.05 -10.05
C ASN A 80 22.90 -1.55 -10.40
N ASP A 81 24.11 -1.01 -10.52
CA ASP A 81 24.34 0.39 -10.94
C ASP A 81 23.80 0.66 -12.36
N GLU A 82 24.00 -0.26 -13.32
CA GLU A 82 23.42 -0.14 -14.67
C GLU A 82 21.88 -0.06 -14.64
N TYR A 83 21.23 -0.91 -13.87
CA TYR A 83 19.77 -0.87 -13.73
C TYR A 83 19.29 0.41 -13.03
N TYR A 84 20.04 0.92 -12.06
CA TYR A 84 19.71 2.17 -11.40
C TYR A 84 19.82 3.36 -12.36
N GLU A 85 20.85 3.40 -13.21
CA GLU A 85 20.97 4.41 -14.27
C GLU A 85 19.81 4.31 -15.27
N ASP A 86 19.42 3.10 -15.66
CA ASP A 86 18.27 2.87 -16.54
C ASP A 86 16.95 3.33 -15.91
N TYR A 87 16.78 3.14 -14.60
CA TYR A 87 15.64 3.66 -13.83
C TYR A 87 15.60 5.19 -13.89
N LEU A 88 16.71 5.86 -13.57
CA LEU A 88 16.79 7.32 -13.61
C LEU A 88 16.55 7.88 -15.01
N ALA A 89 17.01 7.20 -16.04
CA ALA A 89 16.78 7.57 -17.45
C ALA A 89 15.38 7.19 -17.98
N GLY A 90 14.56 6.51 -17.17
CA GLY A 90 13.21 6.10 -17.54
C GLY A 90 13.13 5.01 -18.60
N ARG A 91 14.19 4.23 -18.83
CA ARG A 91 14.26 3.14 -19.84
C ARG A 91 14.40 1.75 -19.22
N LEU A 92 14.25 1.64 -17.89
CA LEU A 92 14.37 0.38 -17.15
C LEU A 92 13.43 -0.70 -17.71
N ASP A 93 13.99 -1.87 -18.10
CA ASP A 93 13.21 -3.10 -18.24
C ASP A 93 12.96 -3.69 -16.86
N ILE A 94 11.75 -3.44 -16.37
CA ILE A 94 11.35 -3.86 -15.01
C ILE A 94 11.42 -5.37 -14.80
N ASN A 95 11.10 -6.19 -15.84
CA ASN A 95 11.13 -7.64 -15.69
C ASN A 95 12.55 -8.16 -15.62
N ALA A 96 13.47 -7.62 -16.44
CA ALA A 96 14.88 -7.97 -16.37
C ALA A 96 15.50 -7.58 -15.01
N TYR A 97 15.16 -6.41 -14.50
CA TYR A 97 15.59 -5.95 -13.17
C TYR A 97 15.06 -6.85 -12.06
N LEU A 98 13.76 -7.14 -12.04
CA LEU A 98 13.15 -7.99 -11.02
C LEU A 98 13.73 -9.41 -11.01
N ASN A 99 13.99 -9.99 -12.19
CA ASN A 99 14.65 -11.28 -12.28
C ASN A 99 16.08 -11.26 -11.71
N PHE A 100 16.76 -10.13 -11.86
CA PHE A 100 18.09 -9.95 -11.30
C PHE A 100 18.06 -9.79 -9.77
N CYS A 101 17.29 -8.85 -9.23
CA CYS A 101 17.32 -8.55 -7.80
C CYS A 101 16.64 -9.63 -6.95
N LEU A 102 15.60 -10.30 -7.46
CA LEU A 102 14.92 -11.37 -6.72
C LEU A 102 15.66 -12.71 -6.77
N ALA A 103 16.57 -12.94 -7.72
CA ALA A 103 17.29 -14.21 -7.86
C ALA A 103 17.96 -14.65 -6.54
N VAL A 104 18.46 -13.70 -5.75
CA VAL A 104 19.09 -13.98 -4.46
C VAL A 104 18.10 -14.57 -3.45
N LEU A 105 16.84 -14.15 -3.47
CA LEU A 105 15.84 -14.64 -2.54
C LEU A 105 15.54 -16.13 -2.74
N GLY A 106 15.67 -16.64 -3.98
CA GLY A 106 15.49 -18.05 -4.29
C GLY A 106 16.68 -18.95 -3.95
N GLN A 107 17.78 -18.39 -3.46
CA GLN A 107 19.01 -19.14 -3.16
C GLN A 107 19.16 -19.46 -1.67
N TYR A 108 18.41 -18.77 -0.80
CA TYR A 108 18.53 -18.89 0.65
C TYR A 108 17.18 -19.17 1.28
N ASP A 109 17.18 -19.86 2.42
CA ASP A 109 15.95 -20.07 3.16
C ASP A 109 15.40 -18.78 3.77
N LYS A 110 14.10 -18.76 4.01
CA LYS A 110 13.40 -17.58 4.49
C LYS A 110 13.93 -17.08 5.84
N ASP A 111 14.27 -17.96 6.76
CA ASP A 111 14.76 -17.59 8.11
C ASP A 111 16.11 -16.86 8.02
N GLN A 112 16.96 -17.29 7.10
CA GLN A 112 18.24 -16.62 6.82
C GLN A 112 17.99 -15.23 6.20
N LEU A 113 17.10 -15.15 5.20
CA LEU A 113 16.72 -13.89 4.57
C LEU A 113 16.10 -12.91 5.58
N ASP A 114 15.22 -13.38 6.46
CA ASP A 114 14.61 -12.55 7.51
C ASP A 114 15.67 -12.05 8.53
N THR A 115 16.68 -12.85 8.79
CA THR A 115 17.78 -12.44 9.67
C THR A 115 18.61 -11.34 9.03
N TRP A 116 19.00 -11.51 7.78
CA TRP A 116 19.72 -10.50 7.02
C TRP A 116 18.93 -9.22 6.86
N HIS A 117 17.61 -9.35 6.62
CA HIS A 117 16.75 -8.17 6.47
C HIS A 117 16.70 -7.34 7.77
N ARG A 118 16.66 -7.98 8.95
CA ARG A 118 16.72 -7.23 10.23
C ARG A 118 18.03 -6.45 10.40
N GLU A 119 19.16 -7.04 10.01
CA GLU A 119 20.45 -6.34 10.03
C GLU A 119 20.47 -5.19 9.03
N PHE A 120 19.98 -5.42 7.82
CA PHE A 120 19.82 -4.42 6.76
C PHE A 120 18.96 -3.24 7.21
N MET A 121 17.81 -3.50 7.86
CA MET A 121 16.96 -2.44 8.42
C MET A 121 17.74 -1.53 9.35
N ALA A 122 18.49 -2.10 10.30
CA ALA A 122 19.23 -1.33 11.29
C ALA A 122 20.40 -0.56 10.68
N GLU A 123 21.12 -1.16 9.72
CA GLU A 123 22.35 -0.60 9.17
C GLU A 123 22.11 0.38 8.01
N CYS A 124 21.10 0.13 7.18
CA CYS A 124 20.90 0.84 5.93
C CYS A 124 19.59 1.63 5.87
N ILE A 125 18.50 1.13 6.44
CA ILE A 125 17.20 1.77 6.29
C ILE A 125 16.94 2.81 7.38
N GLU A 126 17.13 2.47 8.66
CA GLU A 126 16.89 3.44 9.75
C GLU A 126 17.65 4.77 9.56
N PRO A 127 18.92 4.79 9.11
CA PRO A 127 19.64 6.05 8.88
C PRO A 127 19.10 6.93 7.76
N ILE A 128 18.32 6.38 6.81
CA ILE A 128 17.82 7.09 5.66
C ILE A 128 16.31 7.38 5.73
N ILE A 129 15.61 6.98 6.80
CA ILE A 129 14.22 7.39 7.03
C ILE A 129 14.20 8.90 7.23
N LEU A 130 13.37 9.59 6.46
CA LEU A 130 13.26 11.04 6.52
C LEU A 130 12.34 11.48 7.66
N ALA A 131 12.88 12.22 8.63
CA ALA A 131 12.12 12.71 9.77
C ALA A 131 10.91 13.58 9.37
N LYS A 132 11.05 14.40 8.31
CA LYS A 132 9.91 15.15 7.75
C LYS A 132 8.90 14.23 7.07
N GLY A 133 9.33 13.08 6.52
CA GLY A 133 8.43 12.04 6.01
C GLY A 133 7.59 11.41 7.13
N GLU A 134 8.22 11.07 8.26
CA GLU A 134 7.50 10.57 9.44
C GLU A 134 6.51 11.61 9.98
N ALA A 135 6.88 12.91 10.01
CA ALA A 135 5.99 13.99 10.42
C ALA A 135 4.78 14.11 9.47
N LEU A 136 5.00 14.04 8.16
CA LEU A 136 3.94 14.07 7.14
C LEU A 136 2.97 12.88 7.28
N LEU A 137 3.50 11.68 7.52
CA LEU A 137 2.67 10.49 7.81
C LEU A 137 1.82 10.70 9.08
N ALA A 138 2.41 11.31 10.12
CA ALA A 138 1.70 11.61 11.35
C ALA A 138 0.59 12.65 11.17
N GLU A 139 0.79 13.67 10.33
CA GLU A 139 -0.22 14.69 9.97
C GLU A 139 -1.41 14.05 9.28
N HIS A 140 -1.20 13.22 8.26
CA HIS A 140 -2.26 12.51 7.57
C HIS A 140 -3.01 11.54 8.50
N ARG A 141 -2.29 10.82 9.34
CA ARG A 141 -2.91 9.93 10.35
C ARG A 141 -3.79 10.71 11.31
N ALA A 142 -3.32 11.87 11.79
CA ALA A 142 -4.11 12.74 12.69
C ALA A 142 -5.34 13.32 11.99
N ALA A 143 -5.29 13.52 10.67
CA ALA A 143 -6.42 13.94 9.86
C ALA A 143 -7.43 12.82 9.57
N GLY A 144 -7.12 11.56 9.94
CA GLY A 144 -7.97 10.39 9.70
C GLY A 144 -7.82 9.82 8.29
N ASP A 145 -6.79 10.20 7.56
CA ASP A 145 -6.50 9.66 6.23
C ASP A 145 -5.91 8.24 6.35
N LYS A 146 -6.22 7.39 5.39
CA LYS A 146 -5.63 6.05 5.29
C LYS A 146 -4.29 6.13 4.56
N LEU A 147 -3.24 5.65 5.23
CA LEU A 147 -1.88 5.71 4.72
C LEU A 147 -1.58 4.50 3.84
N VAL A 148 -1.12 4.74 2.62
CA VAL A 148 -0.77 3.70 1.65
C VAL A 148 0.62 3.97 1.10
N ILE A 149 1.54 3.03 1.24
CA ILE A 149 2.77 3.02 0.44
C ILE A 149 2.50 2.26 -0.85
N ILE A 150 2.89 2.88 -1.99
CA ILE A 150 2.82 2.27 -3.30
C ILE A 150 4.18 2.39 -4.00
N THR A 151 4.91 1.28 -4.13
CA THR A 151 6.32 1.27 -4.54
C THR A 151 6.63 0.19 -5.58
N ALA A 152 7.56 0.51 -6.49
CA ALA A 152 8.06 -0.47 -7.46
C ALA A 152 8.93 -1.56 -6.81
N THR A 153 9.57 -1.24 -5.70
CA THR A 153 10.43 -2.16 -4.95
C THR A 153 9.65 -3.35 -4.42
N ASN A 154 10.30 -4.49 -4.38
CA ASN A 154 9.68 -5.75 -4.02
C ASN A 154 9.25 -5.81 -2.55
N ARG A 155 8.19 -6.61 -2.28
CA ARG A 155 7.59 -6.73 -0.94
C ARG A 155 8.55 -7.25 0.11
N PHE A 156 9.50 -8.12 -0.24
CA PHE A 156 10.46 -8.64 0.73
C PHE A 156 11.28 -7.50 1.36
N VAL A 157 11.77 -6.58 0.54
CA VAL A 157 12.52 -5.41 1.02
C VAL A 157 11.60 -4.43 1.76
N THR A 158 10.42 -4.13 1.21
CA THR A 158 9.60 -2.99 1.64
C THR A 158 8.63 -3.28 2.77
N ALA A 159 8.22 -4.53 3.01
CA ALA A 159 7.23 -4.83 4.04
C ALA A 159 7.70 -4.47 5.47
N PRO A 160 8.94 -4.77 5.89
CA PRO A 160 9.45 -4.32 7.20
C PRO A 160 9.58 -2.79 7.30
N ILE A 161 9.91 -2.11 6.19
CA ILE A 161 10.00 -0.64 6.14
C ILE A 161 8.60 -0.02 6.33
N ALA A 162 7.61 -0.51 5.59
CA ALA A 162 6.23 -0.07 5.72
C ALA A 162 5.68 -0.30 7.15
N ALA A 163 5.98 -1.45 7.75
CA ALA A 163 5.63 -1.74 9.14
C ALA A 163 6.30 -0.76 10.12
N ARG A 164 7.59 -0.44 9.92
CA ARG A 164 8.34 0.53 10.72
C ARG A 164 7.74 1.94 10.63
N LEU A 165 7.27 2.35 9.45
CA LEU A 165 6.60 3.64 9.21
C LEU A 165 5.14 3.64 9.70
N GLY A 166 4.58 2.49 10.05
CA GLY A 166 3.24 2.34 10.57
C GLY A 166 2.14 2.67 9.56
N VAL A 167 2.34 2.37 8.28
CA VAL A 167 1.32 2.61 7.25
C VAL A 167 0.27 1.49 7.23
N ASP A 168 -0.96 1.82 6.81
CA ASP A 168 -2.09 0.89 6.84
C ASP A 168 -2.03 -0.16 5.73
N THR A 169 -1.45 0.21 4.59
CA THR A 169 -1.44 -0.62 3.38
C THR A 169 -0.12 -0.46 2.62
N LEU A 170 0.41 -1.58 2.15
CA LEU A 170 1.56 -1.61 1.24
C LEU A 170 1.15 -2.27 -0.08
N LEU A 171 1.29 -1.52 -1.17
CA LEU A 171 1.19 -2.00 -2.55
C LEU A 171 2.62 -2.01 -3.12
N ALA A 172 3.20 -3.18 -3.24
CA ALA A 172 4.58 -3.40 -3.67
C ALA A 172 4.63 -4.45 -4.79
N THR A 173 5.74 -4.58 -5.49
CA THR A 173 5.94 -5.72 -6.39
C THR A 173 5.98 -7.01 -5.57
N GLU A 174 5.13 -7.99 -5.90
CA GLU A 174 4.98 -9.21 -5.14
C GLU A 174 6.07 -10.23 -5.49
N CYS A 175 6.63 -10.87 -4.47
CA CYS A 175 7.56 -11.98 -4.61
C CYS A 175 6.81 -13.30 -4.64
N GLU A 176 7.13 -14.17 -5.59
CA GLU A 176 6.56 -15.51 -5.64
C GLU A 176 7.10 -16.36 -4.47
N MET A 177 6.19 -17.05 -3.80
CA MET A 177 6.53 -18.00 -2.74
C MET A 177 5.93 -19.38 -3.05
N GLN A 178 6.70 -20.44 -2.78
CA GLN A 178 6.26 -21.82 -2.85
C GLN A 178 6.72 -22.55 -1.59
N ASP A 179 5.81 -23.26 -0.94
CA ASP A 179 6.09 -24.01 0.31
C ASP A 179 6.75 -23.18 1.42
N GLY A 180 6.39 -21.88 1.49
CA GLY A 180 6.91 -20.93 2.48
C GLY A 180 8.29 -20.37 2.16
N GLN A 181 8.85 -20.66 0.99
CA GLN A 181 10.14 -20.16 0.52
C GLN A 181 9.97 -19.24 -0.70
N TYR A 182 10.85 -18.26 -0.85
CA TYR A 182 10.90 -17.43 -2.06
C TYR A 182 11.46 -18.23 -3.24
N THR A 183 10.86 -18.06 -4.41
CA THR A 183 11.33 -18.75 -5.63
C THR A 183 12.37 -17.95 -6.42
N GLY A 184 12.59 -16.69 -6.05
CA GLY A 184 13.44 -15.76 -6.80
C GLY A 184 12.73 -15.13 -8.00
N ARG A 185 11.40 -15.21 -8.08
CA ARG A 185 10.58 -14.64 -9.15
C ARG A 185 9.52 -13.71 -8.59
N THR A 186 8.96 -12.90 -9.47
CA THR A 186 7.75 -12.13 -9.17
C THR A 186 6.51 -12.96 -9.41
N THR A 187 5.45 -12.59 -8.71
CA THR A 187 4.07 -12.93 -9.05
C THR A 187 3.27 -11.67 -9.29
N ASP A 188 2.21 -11.74 -10.12
CA ASP A 188 1.38 -10.58 -10.44
C ASP A 188 2.10 -9.46 -11.23
N ILE A 189 1.38 -8.38 -11.53
CA ILE A 189 1.86 -7.23 -12.26
C ILE A 189 2.87 -6.45 -11.41
N PRO A 190 4.09 -6.15 -11.90
CA PRO A 190 5.02 -5.28 -11.19
C PRO A 190 4.40 -3.92 -10.86
N CYS A 191 4.64 -3.44 -9.64
CA CYS A 191 4.10 -2.17 -9.16
C CYS A 191 4.92 -0.97 -9.69
N PHE A 192 5.06 -0.87 -11.00
CA PHE A 192 5.89 0.11 -11.70
C PHE A 192 5.10 0.81 -12.81
N ARG A 193 5.20 2.14 -12.89
CA ARG A 193 4.48 3.00 -13.86
C ARG A 193 2.96 2.69 -13.85
N GLU A 194 2.39 2.31 -15.00
CA GLU A 194 0.99 1.91 -15.15
C GLU A 194 0.61 0.72 -14.26
N GLY A 195 1.60 -0.09 -13.87
CA GLY A 195 1.41 -1.17 -12.90
C GLY A 195 1.01 -0.67 -11.51
N LYS A 196 1.51 0.50 -11.06
CA LYS A 196 1.05 1.13 -9.82
C LYS A 196 -0.45 1.43 -9.90
N VAL A 197 -0.90 2.01 -11.01
CA VAL A 197 -2.32 2.30 -11.25
C VAL A 197 -3.15 1.02 -11.21
N THR A 198 -2.76 0.01 -11.99
CA THR A 198 -3.49 -1.26 -12.06
C THR A 198 -3.62 -1.93 -10.69
N ARG A 199 -2.56 -1.90 -9.89
CA ARG A 199 -2.57 -2.50 -8.55
C ARG A 199 -3.39 -1.68 -7.56
N LEU A 200 -3.35 -0.35 -7.66
CA LEU A 200 -4.18 0.52 -6.85
C LEU A 200 -5.66 0.32 -7.18
N ASP A 201 -6.04 0.32 -8.46
CA ASP A 201 -7.43 0.11 -8.90
C ASP A 201 -8.00 -1.20 -8.37
N ARG A 202 -7.23 -2.29 -8.44
CA ARG A 202 -7.63 -3.59 -7.89
C ARG A 202 -7.86 -3.49 -6.37
N TRP A 203 -6.94 -2.88 -5.65
CA TRP A 203 -7.08 -2.71 -4.21
C TRP A 203 -8.26 -1.81 -3.82
N LEU A 204 -8.53 -0.75 -4.58
CA LEU A 204 -9.70 0.12 -4.37
C LEU A 204 -11.00 -0.67 -4.53
N LEU A 205 -11.10 -1.51 -5.57
CA LEU A 205 -12.26 -2.39 -5.78
C LEU A 205 -12.46 -3.39 -4.63
N GLU A 206 -11.38 -3.98 -4.13
CA GLU A 206 -11.41 -4.96 -3.05
C GLU A 206 -11.72 -4.32 -1.69
N SER A 207 -11.20 -3.13 -1.43
CA SER A 207 -11.36 -2.42 -0.15
C SER A 207 -12.63 -1.57 -0.07
N GLY A 208 -13.25 -1.24 -1.21
CA GLY A 208 -14.40 -0.34 -1.28
C GLY A 208 -14.08 1.12 -0.97
N VAL A 209 -12.80 1.51 -1.00
CA VAL A 209 -12.34 2.89 -0.77
C VAL A 209 -12.26 3.63 -2.09
N SER A 210 -12.58 4.94 -2.08
CA SER A 210 -12.51 5.83 -3.25
C SER A 210 -11.16 6.57 -3.31
N LEU A 211 -10.78 6.99 -4.52
CA LEU A 211 -9.66 7.90 -4.75
C LEU A 211 -10.04 9.38 -4.52
N ASP A 212 -11.32 9.67 -4.29
CA ASP A 212 -11.79 11.05 -4.12
C ASP A 212 -11.08 11.75 -2.94
N GLY A 213 -10.55 12.93 -3.19
CA GLY A 213 -9.80 13.72 -2.23
C GLY A 213 -8.42 13.14 -1.88
N SER A 214 -7.93 12.15 -2.64
CA SER A 214 -6.63 11.53 -2.38
C SER A 214 -5.46 12.44 -2.71
N THR A 215 -4.37 12.24 -1.95
CA THR A 215 -3.07 12.87 -2.19
C THR A 215 -2.04 11.79 -2.54
N PHE A 216 -1.17 12.05 -3.52
CA PHE A 216 -0.03 11.17 -3.83
C PHE A 216 1.27 11.95 -3.85
N TYR A 217 2.26 11.44 -3.11
CA TYR A 217 3.59 11.98 -2.93
C TYR A 217 4.61 11.13 -3.67
N SER A 218 5.41 11.71 -4.58
CA SER A 218 6.46 10.98 -5.32
C SER A 218 7.58 11.91 -5.78
N ASP A 219 8.81 11.35 -5.89
CA ASP A 219 10.00 12.00 -6.45
C ASP A 219 10.19 11.71 -7.96
N SER A 220 9.51 10.68 -8.49
CA SER A 220 9.87 10.07 -9.77
C SER A 220 8.90 10.39 -10.91
N ARG A 221 9.46 10.71 -12.08
CA ARG A 221 8.69 10.79 -13.34
C ARG A 221 7.99 9.47 -13.70
N ASN A 222 8.48 8.35 -13.21
CA ASN A 222 7.88 7.04 -13.46
C ASN A 222 6.49 6.91 -12.80
N ASP A 223 6.17 7.76 -11.84
CA ASP A 223 4.90 7.79 -11.13
C ASP A 223 3.87 8.75 -11.76
N LEU A 224 4.23 9.38 -12.88
CA LEU A 224 3.33 10.29 -13.60
C LEU A 224 1.95 9.68 -13.89
N PRO A 225 1.84 8.40 -14.32
CA PRO A 225 0.52 7.79 -14.56
C PRO A 225 -0.40 7.79 -13.33
N LEU A 226 0.16 7.70 -12.11
CA LEU A 226 -0.62 7.75 -10.86
C LEU A 226 -0.81 9.18 -10.36
N LEU A 227 0.22 10.04 -10.47
CA LEU A 227 0.10 11.47 -10.12
C LEU A 227 -1.01 12.16 -10.91
N GLU A 228 -1.30 11.72 -12.13
CA GLU A 228 -2.38 12.26 -12.98
C GLU A 228 -3.78 11.78 -12.58
N GLN A 229 -3.92 10.80 -11.68
CA GLN A 229 -5.21 10.23 -11.29
C GLN A 229 -5.72 10.69 -9.94
N VAL A 230 -4.83 11.18 -9.08
CA VAL A 230 -5.20 11.68 -7.76
C VAL A 230 -5.65 13.14 -7.81
N ASP A 231 -6.46 13.55 -6.84
CA ASP A 231 -6.91 14.95 -6.76
C ASP A 231 -5.78 15.91 -6.35
N HIS A 232 -4.84 15.42 -5.54
CA HIS A 232 -3.76 16.25 -4.99
C HIS A 232 -2.37 15.62 -5.27
N PRO A 233 -1.84 15.74 -6.50
CA PRO A 233 -0.47 15.31 -6.79
C PRO A 233 0.55 16.25 -6.13
N VAL A 234 1.58 15.67 -5.49
CA VAL A 234 2.67 16.41 -4.82
C VAL A 234 4.01 15.83 -5.24
N ALA A 235 4.87 16.66 -5.81
CA ALA A 235 6.24 16.28 -6.15
C ALA A 235 7.17 16.51 -4.95
N VAL A 236 7.84 15.44 -4.50
CA VAL A 236 8.72 15.45 -3.32
C VAL A 236 10.16 15.31 -3.77
N ASP A 237 11.00 16.30 -3.52
CA ASP A 237 12.42 16.29 -3.93
C ASP A 237 12.62 15.74 -5.36
N PRO A 238 11.79 16.16 -6.35
CA PRO A 238 11.60 15.43 -7.59
C PRO A 238 12.81 15.45 -8.50
N CYS A 239 12.94 14.38 -9.33
CA CYS A 239 13.87 14.38 -10.44
C CYS A 239 13.60 15.57 -11.38
N PRO A 240 14.59 15.99 -12.21
CA PRO A 240 14.47 17.19 -13.05
C PRO A 240 13.23 17.16 -13.96
N GLU A 241 12.89 16.02 -14.51
CA GLU A 241 11.74 15.85 -15.41
C GLU A 241 10.41 15.98 -14.67
N LEU A 242 10.25 15.35 -13.50
CA LEU A 242 9.03 15.51 -12.70
C LEU A 242 8.90 16.94 -12.18
N ARG A 243 10.01 17.57 -11.79
CA ARG A 243 10.01 18.99 -11.37
C ARG A 243 9.45 19.89 -12.48
N ALA A 244 9.96 19.77 -13.70
CA ALA A 244 9.49 20.55 -14.84
C ALA A 244 7.99 20.34 -15.12
N ILE A 245 7.52 19.11 -15.01
CA ILE A 245 6.10 18.76 -15.18
C ILE A 245 5.26 19.37 -14.06
N ALA A 246 5.67 19.21 -12.80
CA ALA A 246 4.96 19.73 -11.63
C ALA A 246 4.82 21.27 -11.72
N GLU A 247 5.89 21.97 -12.04
CA GLU A 247 5.90 23.43 -12.20
C GLU A 247 4.97 23.88 -13.35
N ALA A 248 5.01 23.19 -14.50
CA ALA A 248 4.15 23.48 -15.65
C ALA A 248 2.66 23.26 -15.36
N ARG A 249 2.33 22.30 -14.47
CA ARG A 249 0.96 21.94 -14.09
C ARG A 249 0.48 22.64 -12.81
N GLY A 250 1.36 23.41 -12.13
CA GLY A 250 1.05 24.06 -10.87
C GLY A 250 0.89 23.09 -9.70
N TRP A 251 1.51 21.91 -9.77
CA TRP A 251 1.54 20.95 -8.67
C TRP A 251 2.51 21.43 -7.58
N PRO A 252 2.19 21.22 -6.30
CA PRO A 252 3.12 21.50 -5.22
C PRO A 252 4.44 20.74 -5.38
N VAL A 253 5.54 21.44 -5.13
CA VAL A 253 6.89 20.86 -5.04
C VAL A 253 7.39 21.10 -3.62
N ILE A 254 7.64 20.04 -2.88
CA ILE A 254 8.10 20.12 -1.49
C ILE A 254 9.42 19.37 -1.30
N SER A 255 10.06 19.59 -0.15
CA SER A 255 11.23 18.80 0.26
C SER A 255 11.00 18.19 1.63
N LEU A 256 11.23 16.90 1.74
CA LEU A 256 11.29 16.16 3.00
C LEU A 256 12.73 16.00 3.51
N ARG A 257 13.72 16.36 2.72
CA ARG A 257 15.13 16.41 3.12
C ARG A 257 15.39 17.68 3.94
N GLY A 258 16.28 17.58 4.91
CA GLY A 258 16.54 18.59 5.93
C GLY A 258 17.08 19.90 5.42
#